data_c2f27dd56b07dd9c95d7f1ad6e77a046
#
_entry.id   c2f27dd56b07dd9c95d7f1ad6e77a046
#
_cell.length_a   1.000
_cell.length_b   1.000
_cell.length_c   1.000
_cell.angle_alpha   90.00
_cell.angle_beta   90.00
_cell.angle_gamma   90.00
#
_symmetry.space_group_name_H-M   'P 1'
#
loop_
_entity.id
_entity.type
_entity.pdbx_description
1 polymer ?
#
loop_
_entity_poly.entity_id
_entity_poly.type
_entity_poly.pdbx_seq_one_letter_code
_entity_poly.pdbx_strand_id
1 'polypeptide(L)'
;MSFDDPLTQAYLNVMKKSNSPYLGLTVDTGIFCKRHPRVSTNYFRFLGANEEVIQYIDHIFASGTDPKRYFAEKNQEGQMFPEELQALIRSNHDFEYAMFSTGYEMSDYHILDEYIPYIKHIHGKIYEMTEEGVEYSISFEEVIEYLKNAGYDGYISTEYEGNRFELPDHPIRDKENVIAHQRMLKKYLGE
;
A
#
# COMPACT_ATOMS: atom_id res chain seq x y z
N MET A 1 4.49 9.16 -2.77
CA MET A 1 5.86 9.03 -3.30
C MET A 1 6.59 8.00 -2.46
N SER A 2 7.40 7.14 -3.08
CA SER A 2 8.22 6.16 -2.36
C SER A 2 9.39 6.84 -1.65
N PHE A 3 9.86 6.25 -0.55
CA PHE A 3 11.08 6.74 0.14
C PHE A 3 12.33 6.67 -0.76
N ASP A 4 12.37 5.75 -1.73
CA ASP A 4 13.49 5.58 -2.67
C ASP A 4 13.49 6.60 -3.84
N ASP A 5 12.43 7.42 -3.96
CA ASP A 5 12.32 8.42 -5.01
C ASP A 5 13.29 9.59 -4.76
N PRO A 6 14.10 10.00 -5.77
CA PRO A 6 15.09 11.07 -5.59
C PRO A 6 14.51 12.41 -5.13
N LEU A 7 13.28 12.75 -5.55
CA LEU A 7 12.60 13.96 -5.12
C LEU A 7 12.17 13.87 -3.66
N THR A 8 11.67 12.70 -3.24
CA THR A 8 11.37 12.43 -1.84
C THR A 8 12.63 12.56 -0.99
N GLN A 9 13.74 11.96 -1.41
CA GLN A 9 15.02 12.07 -0.71
C GLN A 9 15.54 13.53 -0.62
N ALA A 10 15.37 14.33 -1.66
CA ALA A 10 15.71 15.74 -1.63
C ALA A 10 14.88 16.49 -0.57
N TYR A 11 13.58 16.25 -0.50
CA TYR A 11 12.69 16.82 0.51
C TYR A 11 13.08 16.39 1.93
N LEU A 12 13.31 15.09 2.16
CA LEU A 12 13.75 14.55 3.45
C LEU A 12 15.05 15.20 3.93
N ASN A 13 16.01 15.41 3.02
CA ASN A 13 17.26 16.09 3.32
C ASN A 13 17.05 17.57 3.74
N VAL A 14 16.15 18.29 3.08
CA VAL A 14 15.79 19.66 3.46
C VAL A 14 15.11 19.68 4.82
N MET A 15 14.18 18.77 5.07
CA MET A 15 13.48 18.63 6.34
C MET A 15 14.47 18.41 7.50
N LYS A 16 15.37 17.43 7.37
CA LYS A 16 16.41 17.14 8.38
C LYS A 16 17.33 18.34 8.63
N LYS A 17 17.80 19.00 7.56
CA LYS A 17 18.70 20.16 7.68
C LYS A 17 18.02 21.37 8.30
N SER A 18 16.75 21.61 8.02
CA SER A 18 16.01 22.76 8.56
C SER A 18 15.79 22.65 10.06
N ASN A 19 15.68 21.43 10.59
CA ASN A 19 15.30 21.11 11.97
C ASN A 19 14.06 21.90 12.45
N SER A 20 13.14 22.19 11.52
CA SER A 20 11.95 22.98 11.80
C SER A 20 10.87 22.13 12.47
N PRO A 21 10.26 22.56 13.57
CA PRO A 21 9.15 21.85 14.20
C PRO A 21 7.88 21.85 13.34
N TYR A 22 7.82 22.70 12.32
CA TYR A 22 6.68 22.84 11.40
C TYR A 22 6.80 21.97 10.15
N LEU A 23 7.97 21.35 9.90
CA LEU A 23 8.17 20.39 8.84
C LEU A 23 8.16 18.98 9.40
N GLY A 24 7.50 18.07 8.70
CA GLY A 24 7.42 16.68 9.11
C GLY A 24 6.81 15.81 8.02
N LEU A 25 6.64 14.54 8.35
CA LEU A 25 6.11 13.54 7.46
C LEU A 25 4.72 13.10 7.89
N THR A 26 3.86 12.89 6.91
CA THR A 26 2.73 11.98 7.01
C THR A 26 3.11 10.70 6.25
N VAL A 27 3.11 9.58 6.95
CA VAL A 27 3.40 8.27 6.36
C VAL A 27 2.10 7.55 6.10
N ASP A 28 1.98 7.00 4.91
CA ASP A 28 0.83 6.19 4.48
C ASP A 28 1.18 4.71 4.59
N THR A 29 0.38 3.92 5.34
CA THR A 29 0.64 2.49 5.52
C THR A 29 0.48 1.67 4.25
N GLY A 30 -0.07 2.23 3.17
CA GLY A 30 -0.14 1.59 1.85
C GLY A 30 1.23 1.22 1.25
N ILE A 31 2.33 1.72 1.82
CA ILE A 31 3.69 1.28 1.47
C ILE A 31 4.09 -0.06 2.09
N PHE A 32 3.26 -0.65 2.96
CA PHE A 32 3.52 -1.90 3.69
C PHE A 32 2.57 -3.03 3.28
N CYS A 33 2.12 -3.04 2.03
CA CYS A 33 1.29 -4.13 1.53
C CYS A 33 2.08 -5.45 1.50
N LYS A 34 1.46 -6.52 2.00
CA LYS A 34 2.00 -7.90 1.92
C LYS A 34 1.46 -8.65 0.70
N ARG A 35 0.40 -8.13 0.09
CA ARG A 35 -0.27 -8.70 -1.09
C ARG A 35 -1.11 -7.64 -1.78
N HIS A 36 -1.47 -7.91 -3.03
CA HIS A 36 -2.36 -7.04 -3.77
C HIS A 36 -3.75 -6.96 -3.11
N PRO A 37 -4.40 -5.78 -3.01
CA PRO A 37 -5.74 -5.65 -2.45
C PRO A 37 -6.78 -6.47 -3.23
N ARG A 38 -7.46 -7.39 -2.52
CA ARG A 38 -8.45 -8.28 -3.10
C ARG A 38 -9.63 -7.54 -3.74
N VAL A 39 -10.04 -6.42 -3.16
CA VAL A 39 -11.10 -5.58 -3.72
C VAL A 39 -10.74 -5.05 -5.10
N SER A 40 -9.49 -4.61 -5.31
CA SER A 40 -8.97 -4.22 -6.62
C SER A 40 -8.96 -5.38 -7.60
N THR A 41 -8.42 -6.52 -7.18
CA THR A 41 -8.38 -7.75 -8.00
C THR A 41 -9.78 -8.17 -8.44
N ASN A 42 -10.76 -8.19 -7.53
CA ASN A 42 -12.14 -8.57 -7.84
C ASN A 42 -12.81 -7.57 -8.78
N TYR A 43 -12.55 -6.28 -8.60
CA TYR A 43 -13.05 -5.24 -9.50
C TYR A 43 -12.54 -5.44 -10.93
N PHE A 44 -11.25 -5.66 -11.12
CA PHE A 44 -10.69 -5.86 -12.45
C PHE A 44 -11.12 -7.19 -13.08
N ARG A 45 -11.31 -8.26 -12.27
CA ARG A 45 -11.96 -9.50 -12.75
C ARG A 45 -13.38 -9.25 -13.25
N PHE A 46 -14.16 -8.47 -12.53
CA PHE A 46 -15.51 -8.08 -12.96
C PHE A 46 -15.51 -7.30 -14.29
N LEU A 47 -14.51 -6.44 -14.51
CA LEU A 47 -14.32 -5.73 -15.76
C LEU A 47 -13.78 -6.63 -16.90
N GLY A 48 -13.44 -7.87 -16.63
CA GLY A 48 -12.96 -8.84 -17.61
C GLY A 48 -11.46 -8.83 -17.84
N ALA A 49 -10.69 -8.38 -16.84
CA ALA A 49 -9.22 -8.49 -16.91
C ALA A 49 -8.76 -9.96 -17.02
N ASN A 50 -7.69 -10.18 -17.78
CA ASN A 50 -7.09 -11.48 -18.00
C ASN A 50 -6.55 -12.09 -16.70
N GLU A 51 -7.03 -13.27 -16.34
CA GLU A 51 -6.60 -13.96 -15.12
C GLU A 51 -5.09 -14.26 -15.10
N GLU A 52 -4.46 -14.45 -16.26
CA GLU A 52 -3.01 -14.66 -16.35
C GLU A 52 -2.23 -13.41 -15.91
N VAL A 53 -2.74 -12.20 -16.18
CA VAL A 53 -2.17 -10.93 -15.69
C VAL A 53 -2.33 -10.81 -14.18
N ILE A 54 -3.50 -11.17 -13.65
CA ILE A 54 -3.78 -11.16 -12.22
C ILE A 54 -2.83 -12.12 -11.49
N GLN A 55 -2.71 -13.35 -11.96
CA GLN A 55 -1.81 -14.34 -11.39
C GLN A 55 -0.33 -13.93 -11.47
N TYR A 56 0.07 -13.24 -12.54
CA TYR A 56 1.42 -12.71 -12.66
C TYR A 56 1.73 -11.70 -11.55
N ILE A 57 0.81 -10.78 -11.29
CA ILE A 57 0.95 -9.80 -10.20
C ILE A 57 0.94 -10.46 -8.83
N ASP A 58 0.03 -11.41 -8.59
CA ASP A 58 -0.02 -12.16 -7.33
C ASP A 58 1.28 -12.94 -7.08
N HIS A 59 1.89 -13.50 -8.14
CA HIS A 59 3.18 -14.18 -8.05
C HIS A 59 4.31 -13.25 -7.64
N ILE A 60 4.32 -12.00 -8.12
CA ILE A 60 5.32 -11.00 -7.70
C ILE A 60 5.23 -10.78 -6.19
N PHE A 61 4.04 -10.52 -5.65
CA PHE A 61 3.86 -10.37 -4.20
C PHE A 61 4.26 -11.63 -3.42
N ALA A 62 3.89 -12.81 -3.92
CA ALA A 62 4.28 -14.08 -3.32
C ALA A 62 5.79 -14.33 -3.32
N SER A 63 6.55 -13.70 -4.22
CA SER A 63 8.01 -13.76 -4.25
C SER A 63 8.71 -12.81 -3.24
N GLY A 64 7.94 -12.02 -2.49
CA GLY A 64 8.47 -11.12 -1.46
C GLY A 64 8.89 -9.75 -1.98
N THR A 65 8.37 -9.33 -3.13
CA THR A 65 8.58 -7.99 -3.68
C THR A 65 7.27 -7.40 -4.19
N ASP A 66 7.28 -6.13 -4.58
CA ASP A 66 6.14 -5.47 -5.20
C ASP A 66 6.34 -5.25 -6.71
N PRO A 67 5.25 -5.04 -7.48
CA PRO A 67 5.33 -4.86 -8.92
C PRO A 67 6.20 -3.69 -9.36
N LYS A 68 6.23 -2.59 -8.61
CA LYS A 68 7.05 -1.41 -8.95
C LYS A 68 8.55 -1.75 -8.95
N ARG A 69 9.03 -2.40 -7.87
CA ARG A 69 10.42 -2.83 -7.76
C ARG A 69 10.75 -3.92 -8.76
N TYR A 70 9.87 -4.92 -8.87
CA TYR A 70 10.05 -6.01 -9.82
C TYR A 70 10.15 -5.50 -11.27
N PHE A 71 9.28 -4.58 -11.69
CA PHE A 71 9.34 -3.99 -13.03
C PHE A 71 10.62 -3.17 -13.23
N ALA A 72 11.02 -2.38 -12.24
CA ALA A 72 12.26 -1.61 -12.31
C ALA A 72 13.51 -2.49 -12.50
N GLU A 73 13.51 -3.69 -11.93
CA GLU A 73 14.60 -4.66 -12.07
C GLU A 73 14.59 -5.44 -13.39
N LYS A 74 13.40 -5.71 -13.94
CA LYS A 74 13.22 -6.57 -15.12
C LYS A 74 13.09 -5.81 -16.42
N ASN A 75 12.62 -4.57 -16.40
CA ASN A 75 12.39 -3.79 -17.60
C ASN A 75 13.70 -3.36 -18.27
N GLN A 76 13.70 -3.39 -19.61
CA GLN A 76 14.70 -2.71 -20.39
C GLN A 76 14.38 -1.20 -20.47
N GLU A 77 15.37 -0.40 -20.83
CA GLU A 77 15.19 1.04 -21.00
C GLU A 77 14.02 1.38 -21.95
N GLY A 78 13.08 2.19 -21.45
CA GLY A 78 11.89 2.59 -22.20
C GLY A 78 10.70 1.61 -22.15
N GLN A 79 10.83 0.47 -21.50
CA GLN A 79 9.70 -0.44 -21.28
C GLN A 79 8.92 -0.05 -20.01
N MET A 80 7.61 -0.19 -20.07
CA MET A 80 6.71 0.03 -18.94
C MET A 80 6.53 -1.25 -18.10
N PHE A 81 6.46 -2.40 -18.77
CA PHE A 81 6.29 -3.71 -18.16
C PHE A 81 7.31 -4.72 -18.69
N PRO A 82 7.65 -5.78 -17.93
CA PRO A 82 8.41 -6.91 -18.42
C PRO A 82 7.77 -7.54 -19.67
N GLU A 83 8.57 -8.09 -20.59
CA GLU A 83 8.09 -8.67 -21.85
C GLU A 83 7.03 -9.76 -21.62
N GLU A 84 7.22 -10.59 -20.59
CA GLU A 84 6.29 -11.66 -20.24
C GLU A 84 4.92 -11.09 -19.85
N LEU A 85 4.89 -10.00 -19.07
CA LEU A 85 3.65 -9.34 -18.70
C LEU A 85 3.00 -8.65 -19.89
N GLN A 86 3.79 -7.97 -20.73
CA GLN A 86 3.29 -7.33 -21.96
C GLN A 86 2.59 -8.34 -22.88
N ALA A 87 3.12 -9.56 -23.01
CA ALA A 87 2.53 -10.62 -23.82
C ALA A 87 1.16 -11.11 -23.28
N LEU A 88 0.88 -10.90 -21.99
CA LEU A 88 -0.39 -11.28 -21.35
C LEU A 88 -1.46 -10.20 -21.46
N ILE A 89 -1.07 -8.93 -21.67
CA ILE A 89 -1.99 -7.78 -21.76
C ILE A 89 -2.72 -7.85 -23.11
N ARG A 90 -4.05 -8.02 -23.06
CA ARG A 90 -4.94 -8.14 -24.23
C ARG A 90 -6.03 -7.07 -24.26
N SER A 91 -6.23 -6.35 -23.15
CA SER A 91 -7.28 -5.34 -22.98
C SER A 91 -6.76 -4.13 -22.22
N ASN A 92 -7.55 -3.05 -22.25
CA ASN A 92 -7.27 -1.88 -21.41
C ASN A 92 -7.36 -2.19 -19.92
N HIS A 93 -8.25 -3.11 -19.52
CA HIS A 93 -8.38 -3.50 -18.11
C HIS A 93 -7.18 -4.29 -17.60
N ASP A 94 -6.52 -5.08 -18.46
CA ASP A 94 -5.26 -5.75 -18.13
C ASP A 94 -4.16 -4.73 -17.89
N PHE A 95 -4.06 -3.75 -18.78
CA PHE A 95 -3.09 -2.66 -18.68
C PHE A 95 -3.32 -1.85 -17.41
N GLU A 96 -4.56 -1.44 -17.13
CA GLU A 96 -4.92 -0.68 -15.93
C GLU A 96 -4.62 -1.46 -14.66
N TYR A 97 -4.96 -2.75 -14.60
CA TYR A 97 -4.65 -3.59 -13.45
C TYR A 97 -3.14 -3.67 -13.18
N ALA A 98 -2.34 -3.92 -14.22
CA ALA A 98 -0.89 -3.95 -14.11
C ALA A 98 -0.32 -2.59 -13.66
N MET A 99 -0.85 -1.48 -14.17
CA MET A 99 -0.46 -0.14 -13.75
C MET A 99 -0.85 0.15 -12.29
N PHE A 100 -2.09 -0.12 -11.90
CA PHE A 100 -2.54 0.08 -10.52
C PHE A 100 -1.73 -0.74 -9.52
N SER A 101 -1.29 -1.94 -9.91
CA SER A 101 -0.50 -2.81 -9.03
C SER A 101 0.81 -2.17 -8.56
N THR A 102 1.39 -1.25 -9.34
CA THR A 102 2.63 -0.54 -8.97
C THR A 102 2.45 0.48 -7.85
N GLY A 103 1.22 0.79 -7.49
CA GLY A 103 0.88 1.69 -6.38
C GLY A 103 0.88 1.01 -5.01
N TYR A 104 0.95 -0.32 -4.95
CA TYR A 104 0.97 -1.09 -3.71
C TYR A 104 2.40 -1.56 -3.43
N GLU A 105 3.08 -0.90 -2.48
CA GLU A 105 4.48 -1.18 -2.19
C GLU A 105 4.62 -2.20 -1.04
N MET A 106 5.64 -3.06 -1.11
CA MET A 106 6.02 -4.01 -0.06
C MET A 106 7.34 -3.55 0.58
N SER A 107 7.28 -2.43 1.30
CA SER A 107 8.45 -1.89 1.98
C SER A 107 8.72 -2.59 3.32
N ASP A 108 10.00 -2.66 3.71
CA ASP A 108 10.38 -3.00 5.07
C ASP A 108 10.02 -1.85 6.02
N TYR A 109 9.53 -2.16 7.22
CA TYR A 109 9.20 -1.15 8.24
C TYR A 109 10.42 -0.32 8.64
N HIS A 110 11.61 -0.91 8.62
CA HIS A 110 12.88 -0.26 8.96
C HIS A 110 13.26 0.90 8.02
N ILE A 111 12.57 1.05 6.88
CA ILE A 111 12.72 2.26 6.05
C ILE A 111 12.36 3.54 6.81
N LEU A 112 11.62 3.43 7.92
CA LEU A 112 11.21 4.56 8.75
C LEU A 112 12.19 4.86 9.90
N ASP A 113 13.18 4.01 10.20
CA ASP A 113 14.00 4.11 11.42
C ASP A 113 14.59 5.51 11.65
N GLU A 114 15.17 6.10 10.61
CA GLU A 114 15.76 7.43 10.71
C GLU A 114 14.75 8.59 10.62
N TYR A 115 13.48 8.28 10.31
CA TYR A 115 12.43 9.28 10.10
C TYR A 115 11.41 9.35 11.24
N ILE A 116 11.41 8.41 12.17
CA ILE A 116 10.47 8.37 13.31
C ILE A 116 10.34 9.74 14.00
N PRO A 117 11.43 10.49 14.31
CA PRO A 117 11.32 11.78 14.99
C PRO A 117 10.62 12.87 14.15
N TYR A 118 10.53 12.66 12.85
CA TYR A 118 9.92 13.61 11.91
C TYR A 118 8.50 13.22 11.52
N ILE A 119 8.04 12.02 11.83
CA ILE A 119 6.68 11.56 11.52
C ILE A 119 5.71 12.26 12.45
N LYS A 120 4.83 13.09 11.89
CA LYS A 120 3.81 13.84 12.63
C LYS A 120 2.46 13.14 12.62
N HIS A 121 2.22 12.34 11.58
CA HIS A 121 0.95 11.65 11.38
C HIS A 121 1.13 10.39 10.55
N ILE A 122 0.26 9.42 10.76
CA ILE A 122 0.18 8.21 9.94
C ILE A 122 -1.22 8.09 9.35
N HIS A 123 -1.30 7.94 8.04
CA HIS A 123 -2.50 7.46 7.37
C HIS A 123 -2.55 5.93 7.48
N GLY A 124 -3.44 5.43 8.31
CA GLY A 124 -3.78 4.02 8.40
C GLY A 124 -4.66 3.65 7.22
N LYS A 125 -4.02 3.43 6.06
CA LYS A 125 -4.70 3.08 4.82
C LYS A 125 -5.26 1.68 4.89
N ILE A 126 -6.51 1.53 4.46
CA ILE A 126 -7.17 0.23 4.34
C ILE A 126 -7.90 0.12 3.00
N TYR A 127 -7.94 -1.09 2.48
CA TYR A 127 -8.68 -1.44 1.27
C TYR A 127 -9.87 -2.33 1.59
N GLU A 128 -9.73 -3.23 2.54
CA GLU A 128 -10.79 -4.18 2.94
C GLU A 128 -10.57 -4.68 4.36
N MET A 129 -11.59 -4.53 5.20
CA MET A 129 -11.63 -5.22 6.49
C MET A 129 -12.29 -6.59 6.31
N THR A 130 -11.60 -7.66 6.73
CA THR A 130 -12.13 -9.02 6.65
C THR A 130 -13.16 -9.29 7.76
N GLU A 131 -13.87 -10.43 7.68
CA GLU A 131 -14.83 -10.85 8.72
C GLU A 131 -14.16 -11.10 10.07
N GLU A 132 -12.85 -11.46 10.05
CA GLU A 132 -12.04 -11.64 11.27
C GLU A 132 -11.61 -10.31 11.90
N GLY A 133 -11.94 -9.18 11.27
CA GLY A 133 -11.64 -7.85 11.75
C GLY A 133 -10.18 -7.43 11.57
N VAL A 134 -9.52 -7.94 10.53
CA VAL A 134 -8.17 -7.54 10.11
C VAL A 134 -8.19 -6.94 8.71
N GLU A 135 -7.23 -6.08 8.40
CA GLU A 135 -7.06 -5.57 7.04
C GLU A 135 -6.43 -6.66 6.16
N TYR A 136 -6.96 -6.80 4.93
CA TYR A 136 -6.56 -7.90 4.05
C TYR A 136 -5.13 -7.77 3.52
N SER A 137 -4.71 -6.58 3.13
CA SER A 137 -3.47 -6.36 2.36
C SER A 137 -2.30 -5.95 3.21
N ILE A 138 -2.54 -5.27 4.33
CA ILE A 138 -1.53 -4.67 5.22
C ILE A 138 -1.58 -5.36 6.58
N SER A 139 -0.44 -5.84 7.06
CA SER A 139 -0.34 -6.42 8.41
C SER A 139 -0.25 -5.32 9.47
N PHE A 140 -1.40 -4.80 9.92
CA PHE A 140 -1.45 -3.76 10.96
C PHE A 140 -0.90 -4.22 12.31
N GLU A 141 -0.95 -5.51 12.62
CA GLU A 141 -0.30 -6.04 13.82
C GLU A 141 1.20 -5.74 13.81
N GLU A 142 1.88 -6.07 12.71
CA GLU A 142 3.31 -5.81 12.54
C GLU A 142 3.62 -4.31 12.47
N VAL A 143 2.79 -3.52 11.76
CA VAL A 143 2.95 -2.05 11.67
C VAL A 143 2.86 -1.41 13.07
N ILE A 144 1.86 -1.76 13.86
CA ILE A 144 1.66 -1.19 15.20
C ILE A 144 2.78 -1.65 16.14
N GLU A 145 3.17 -2.92 16.08
CA GLU A 145 4.29 -3.42 16.87
C GLU A 145 5.58 -2.66 16.55
N TYR A 146 5.90 -2.48 15.27
CA TYR A 146 7.06 -1.70 14.84
C TYR A 146 6.99 -0.26 15.37
N LEU A 147 5.88 0.45 15.18
CA LEU A 147 5.72 1.84 15.62
C LEU A 147 5.87 2.00 17.14
N LYS A 148 5.30 1.07 17.92
CA LYS A 148 5.47 1.06 19.39
C LYS A 148 6.94 0.88 19.78
N ASN A 149 7.63 -0.09 19.17
CA ASN A 149 9.04 -0.37 19.45
C ASN A 149 9.95 0.79 19.01
N ALA A 150 9.60 1.49 17.94
CA ALA A 150 10.30 2.69 17.45
C ALA A 150 10.01 3.95 18.27
N GLY A 151 9.08 3.90 19.25
CA GLY A 151 8.73 5.02 20.11
C GLY A 151 7.87 6.09 19.44
N TYR A 152 7.11 5.73 18.40
CA TYR A 152 6.13 6.65 17.80
C TYR A 152 4.95 6.87 18.76
N ASP A 153 4.67 8.13 19.07
CA ASP A 153 3.62 8.57 20.01
C ASP A 153 2.57 9.50 19.36
N GLY A 154 2.58 9.60 18.03
CA GLY A 154 1.64 10.41 17.26
C GLY A 154 0.30 9.72 16.99
N TYR A 155 -0.42 10.22 16.00
CA TYR A 155 -1.77 9.77 15.66
C TYR A 155 -1.79 8.93 14.39
N ILE A 156 -2.71 7.96 14.34
CA ILE A 156 -3.04 7.18 13.15
C ILE A 156 -4.50 7.48 12.79
N SER A 157 -4.73 8.05 11.60
CA SER A 157 -6.09 8.21 11.06
C SER A 157 -6.43 7.09 10.09
N THR A 158 -7.66 6.63 10.11
CA THR A 158 -8.14 5.68 9.09
C THR A 158 -8.33 6.38 7.76
N GLU A 159 -7.77 5.81 6.70
CA GLU A 159 -7.98 6.20 5.32
C GLU A 159 -8.51 5.01 4.51
N TYR A 160 -9.80 5.00 4.19
CA TYR A 160 -10.42 3.91 3.45
C TYR A 160 -10.41 4.21 1.94
N GLU A 161 -9.70 3.38 1.17
CA GLU A 161 -9.58 3.50 -0.29
C GLU A 161 -10.25 2.33 -1.06
N GLY A 162 -10.82 1.36 -0.38
CA GLY A 162 -11.55 0.26 -1.03
C GLY A 162 -12.78 0.72 -1.81
N ASN A 163 -13.32 1.89 -1.49
CA ASN A 163 -14.46 2.51 -2.16
C ASN A 163 -14.23 2.82 -3.66
N ARG A 164 -12.98 2.83 -4.12
CA ARG A 164 -12.64 2.98 -5.55
C ARG A 164 -13.03 1.76 -6.39
N PHE A 165 -13.27 0.62 -5.74
CA PHE A 165 -13.48 -0.69 -6.35
C PHE A 165 -14.88 -1.23 -6.06
N GLU A 166 -15.89 -0.35 -6.13
CA GLU A 166 -17.28 -0.75 -5.93
C GLU A 166 -17.77 -1.70 -7.03
N LEU A 167 -18.42 -2.77 -6.61
CA LEU A 167 -19.09 -3.72 -7.49
C LEU A 167 -20.61 -3.64 -7.30
N PRO A 168 -21.42 -3.90 -8.35
CA PRO A 168 -22.89 -3.83 -8.27
C PRO A 168 -23.50 -4.64 -7.13
N ASP A 169 -22.91 -5.81 -6.82
CA ASP A 169 -23.37 -6.73 -5.77
C ASP A 169 -22.61 -6.56 -4.44
N HIS A 170 -21.64 -5.65 -4.38
CA HIS A 170 -20.84 -5.35 -3.20
C HIS A 170 -20.83 -3.83 -2.93
N PRO A 171 -21.90 -3.31 -2.32
CA PRO A 171 -21.99 -1.87 -2.04
C PRO A 171 -20.88 -1.43 -1.09
N ILE A 172 -20.43 -0.21 -1.28
CA ILE A 172 -19.46 0.46 -0.42
C ILE A 172 -19.97 0.44 1.03
N ARG A 173 -19.10 0.03 1.93
CA ARG A 173 -19.34 -0.01 3.38
C ARG A 173 -18.33 0.86 4.12
N ASP A 174 -18.24 2.13 3.72
CA ASP A 174 -17.26 3.08 4.26
C ASP A 174 -17.28 3.13 5.78
N LYS A 175 -18.47 3.34 6.35
CA LYS A 175 -18.63 3.48 7.78
C LYS A 175 -18.26 2.20 8.54
N GLU A 176 -18.68 1.05 8.05
CA GLU A 176 -18.40 -0.26 8.65
C GLU A 176 -16.90 -0.57 8.60
N ASN A 177 -16.24 -0.34 7.47
CA ASN A 177 -14.80 -0.53 7.32
C ASN A 177 -14.01 0.40 8.23
N VAL A 178 -14.36 1.68 8.30
CA VAL A 178 -13.71 2.66 9.19
C VAL A 178 -13.87 2.25 10.66
N ILE A 179 -15.08 1.84 11.09
CA ILE A 179 -15.32 1.39 12.47
C ILE A 179 -14.54 0.11 12.77
N ALA A 180 -14.51 -0.85 11.85
CA ALA A 180 -13.79 -2.11 12.03
C ALA A 180 -12.28 -1.85 12.16
N HIS A 181 -11.73 -0.98 11.31
CA HIS A 181 -10.32 -0.59 11.38
C HIS A 181 -9.98 0.10 12.72
N GLN A 182 -10.79 1.05 13.16
CA GLN A 182 -10.58 1.72 14.45
C GLN A 182 -10.61 0.71 15.64
N ARG A 183 -11.48 -0.29 15.60
CA ARG A 183 -11.50 -1.37 16.60
C ARG A 183 -10.25 -2.23 16.54
N MET A 184 -9.77 -2.55 15.33
CA MET A 184 -8.53 -3.30 15.13
C MET A 184 -7.32 -2.53 15.68
N LEU A 185 -7.20 -1.22 15.37
CA LEU A 185 -6.12 -0.38 15.89
C LEU A 185 -6.11 -0.37 17.42
N LYS A 186 -7.26 -0.14 18.06
CA LYS A 186 -7.39 -0.18 19.54
C LYS A 186 -6.93 -1.50 20.13
N LYS A 187 -7.36 -2.63 19.54
CA LYS A 187 -6.93 -3.97 19.96
C LYS A 187 -5.39 -4.11 19.92
N TYR A 188 -4.73 -3.68 18.85
CA TYR A 188 -3.28 -3.78 18.74
C TYR A 188 -2.52 -2.76 19.59
N LEU A 189 -3.16 -1.63 19.92
CA LEU A 189 -2.62 -0.65 20.87
C LEU A 189 -2.76 -1.11 22.33
N GLY A 190 -3.65 -2.07 22.60
CA GLY A 190 -3.92 -2.56 23.97
C GLY A 190 -4.97 -1.75 24.70
N GLU A 191 -5.91 -1.13 23.98
CA GLU A 191 -7.01 -0.31 24.48
C GLU A 191 -8.36 -1.05 24.44
#